data_228eb3ac0e321219d4236c4d459280b4
#
_entry.id   228eb3ac0e321219d4236c4d459280b4
#
_cell.length_a   1.000
_cell.length_b   1.000
_cell.length_c   1.000
_cell.angle_alpha   90.00
_cell.angle_beta   90.00
_cell.angle_gamma   90.00
#
_symmetry.space_group_name_H-M   'P 1'
#
loop_
_entity.id
_entity.type
_entity.pdbx_description
1 polymer ?
#
loop_
_entity_poly.entity_id
_entity_poly.type
_entity_poly.pdbx_seq_one_letter_code
_entity_poly.pdbx_strand_id
1 'polypeptide(L)'
;MRDGMITEEQCGENFAYILEDKTDFLITEYKMMHGQEADFLLKCVKMLYNGKTELYYDTKSCLPLAIQSGAEDTEGMLSVLGNILHEVRRVTENGFLSLLKLDISADKIWVDPATRKIRFVYLPVAERLHKDVVEFEEHLRGCLLYTSDAADE
;
A
#
# COMPACT_ATOMS: atom_id res chain seq x y z
N MET A 1 -6.62 -11.50 -0.47
CA MET A 1 -5.79 -11.18 -1.62
C MET A 1 -5.92 -12.30 -2.65
N ARG A 2 -5.22 -12.28 -3.79
CA ARG A 2 -5.49 -13.26 -4.87
C ARG A 2 -5.37 -14.71 -4.40
N ASP A 3 -6.33 -15.51 -4.80
CA ASP A 3 -6.55 -16.88 -4.30
C ASP A 3 -5.32 -17.77 -4.37
N GLY A 4 -4.79 -18.16 -3.21
CA GLY A 4 -3.71 -19.12 -3.08
C GLY A 4 -2.32 -18.66 -3.54
N MET A 5 -2.17 -17.41 -4.00
CA MET A 5 -0.90 -16.89 -4.50
C MET A 5 -0.12 -16.10 -3.45
N ILE A 6 -0.82 -15.42 -2.55
CA ILE A 6 -0.21 -14.55 -1.54
C ILE A 6 -0.92 -14.76 -0.23
N THR A 7 -0.14 -15.05 0.83
CA THR A 7 -0.65 -15.20 2.18
C THR A 7 -0.15 -14.06 3.03
N GLU A 8 -1.05 -13.37 3.72
CA GLU A 8 -0.69 -12.30 4.63
C GLU A 8 -0.43 -12.84 6.03
N GLU A 9 0.64 -12.34 6.67
CA GLU A 9 0.99 -12.70 8.03
C GLU A 9 1.23 -11.45 8.85
N GLN A 10 0.64 -11.37 10.04
CA GLN A 10 0.84 -10.27 10.96
C GLN A 10 2.11 -10.50 11.78
N CYS A 11 2.98 -9.49 11.84
CA CYS A 11 4.27 -9.56 12.53
C CYS A 11 4.39 -8.41 13.53
N GLY A 12 3.66 -8.50 14.65
CA GLY A 12 3.57 -7.39 15.61
C GLY A 12 2.82 -6.22 14.99
N GLU A 13 3.43 -5.04 14.94
CA GLU A 13 2.86 -3.86 14.29
C GLU A 13 3.08 -3.87 12.78
N ASN A 14 3.99 -4.72 12.31
CA ASN A 14 4.32 -4.85 10.90
C ASN A 14 3.57 -6.03 10.29
N PHE A 15 3.72 -6.22 8.99
CA PHE A 15 3.08 -7.35 8.32
C PHE A 15 3.98 -7.87 7.19
N ALA A 16 3.67 -9.08 6.73
CA ALA A 16 4.43 -9.70 5.66
C ALA A 16 3.48 -10.41 4.68
N TYR A 17 3.91 -10.50 3.45
CA TYR A 17 3.25 -11.32 2.43
C TYR A 17 4.17 -12.47 2.08
N ILE A 18 3.63 -13.69 2.16
CA ILE A 18 4.34 -14.90 1.75
C ILE A 18 3.87 -15.22 0.34
N LEU A 19 4.82 -15.25 -0.60
CA LEU A 19 4.51 -15.54 -2.00
C LEU A 19 4.51 -17.05 -2.22
N GLU A 20 3.41 -17.57 -2.75
CA GLU A 20 3.32 -18.98 -3.09
C GLU A 20 4.14 -19.27 -4.36
N ASP A 21 4.46 -20.57 -4.57
CA ASP A 21 5.39 -20.99 -5.62
C ASP A 21 5.03 -20.52 -7.04
N LYS A 22 3.75 -20.23 -7.28
CA LYS A 22 3.26 -19.77 -8.59
C LYS A 22 3.34 -18.27 -8.79
N THR A 23 3.79 -17.53 -7.79
CA THR A 23 3.87 -16.07 -7.84
C THR A 23 5.28 -15.66 -8.29
N ASP A 24 5.35 -14.91 -9.40
CA ASP A 24 6.62 -14.44 -9.94
C ASP A 24 7.06 -13.15 -9.24
N PHE A 25 8.14 -13.25 -8.48
CA PHE A 25 8.77 -12.10 -7.85
C PHE A 25 9.60 -11.31 -8.88
N LEU A 26 9.42 -9.99 -8.92
CA LEU A 26 10.10 -9.11 -9.86
C LEU A 26 11.19 -8.31 -9.17
N ILE A 27 12.44 -8.77 -9.35
CA ILE A 27 13.61 -8.17 -8.68
C ILE A 27 13.83 -6.71 -9.11
N THR A 28 13.54 -6.37 -10.35
CA THR A 28 13.74 -5.01 -10.86
C THR A 28 12.81 -4.03 -10.14
N GLU A 29 11.52 -4.36 -10.03
CA GLU A 29 10.56 -3.52 -9.31
C GLU A 29 10.91 -3.45 -7.83
N TYR A 30 11.34 -4.58 -7.24
CA TYR A 30 11.78 -4.61 -5.84
C TYR A 30 12.93 -3.61 -5.60
N LYS A 31 13.90 -3.56 -6.49
CA LYS A 31 15.00 -2.61 -6.39
C LYS A 31 14.54 -1.17 -6.54
N MET A 32 13.57 -0.92 -7.42
CA MET A 32 13.02 0.43 -7.60
C MET A 32 12.29 0.93 -6.37
N MET A 33 11.70 0.04 -5.58
CA MET A 33 11.02 0.39 -4.33
C MET A 33 11.98 0.98 -3.28
N HIS A 34 13.28 0.70 -3.39
CA HIS A 34 14.28 1.16 -2.43
C HIS A 34 14.94 2.49 -2.84
N GLY A 35 14.57 3.05 -3.98
CA GLY A 35 15.08 4.34 -4.42
C GLY A 35 14.52 5.48 -3.58
N GLN A 36 15.28 6.56 -3.47
CA GLN A 36 14.84 7.75 -2.74
C GLN A 36 13.57 8.36 -3.33
N GLU A 37 13.35 8.16 -4.62
CA GLU A 37 12.18 8.68 -5.32
C GLU A 37 10.90 7.91 -4.97
N ALA A 38 11.02 6.74 -4.35
CA ALA A 38 9.88 5.91 -3.95
C ALA A 38 9.57 6.04 -2.46
N ASP A 39 9.71 7.23 -1.90
CA ASP A 39 9.42 7.50 -0.48
C ASP A 39 7.93 7.42 -0.14
N PHE A 40 7.07 7.34 -1.17
CA PHE A 40 5.63 7.09 -1.02
C PHE A 40 5.30 5.62 -0.76
N LEU A 41 6.28 4.75 -0.65
CA LEU A 41 6.07 3.33 -0.36
C LEU A 41 6.58 2.96 1.03
N LEU A 42 5.91 2.01 1.68
CA LEU A 42 6.45 1.38 2.87
C LEU A 42 7.72 0.62 2.49
N LYS A 43 8.69 0.62 3.39
CA LYS A 43 9.90 -0.14 3.21
C LYS A 43 9.59 -1.64 3.22
N CYS A 44 10.15 -2.35 2.25
CA CYS A 44 9.91 -3.78 2.06
C CYS A 44 11.25 -4.51 2.06
N VAL A 45 11.34 -5.59 2.83
CA VAL A 45 12.53 -6.44 2.88
C VAL A 45 12.14 -7.84 2.42
N LYS A 46 12.91 -8.36 1.46
CA LYS A 46 12.72 -9.72 0.97
C LYS A 46 13.46 -10.70 1.87
N MET A 47 12.78 -11.76 2.28
CA MET A 47 13.35 -12.84 3.08
C MET A 47 12.93 -14.17 2.51
N LEU A 48 13.58 -15.25 2.97
CA LEU A 48 13.16 -16.61 2.66
C LEU A 48 12.50 -17.21 3.90
N TYR A 49 11.33 -17.81 3.70
CA TYR A 49 10.58 -18.48 4.76
C TYR A 49 10.12 -19.84 4.25
N ASN A 50 10.69 -20.91 4.82
CA ASN A 50 10.39 -22.28 4.41
C ASN A 50 10.50 -22.49 2.88
N GLY A 51 11.54 -21.90 2.27
CA GLY A 51 11.78 -22.02 0.83
C GLY A 51 10.91 -21.08 -0.02
N LYS A 52 10.04 -20.27 0.60
CA LYS A 52 9.18 -19.32 -0.10
C LYS A 52 9.72 -17.90 0.07
N THR A 53 9.41 -17.03 -0.87
CA THR A 53 9.75 -15.61 -0.76
C THR A 53 8.76 -14.93 0.19
N GLU A 54 9.28 -14.26 1.21
CA GLU A 54 8.51 -13.45 2.13
C GLU A 54 8.86 -11.98 1.93
N LEU A 55 7.85 -11.13 1.81
CA LEU A 55 8.02 -9.69 1.70
C LEU A 55 7.55 -9.07 3.02
N TYR A 56 8.49 -8.57 3.79
CA TYR A 56 8.22 -7.96 5.09
C TYR A 56 8.14 -6.45 4.95
N TYR A 57 7.04 -5.86 5.43
CA TYR A 57 6.78 -4.42 5.32
C TYR A 57 6.91 -3.76 6.69
N ASP A 58 7.77 -2.73 6.75
CA ASP A 58 7.98 -1.94 7.95
C ASP A 58 7.02 -0.74 7.91
N THR A 59 6.08 -0.70 8.84
CA THR A 59 5.07 0.36 8.91
C THR A 59 5.58 1.68 9.47
N LYS A 60 6.79 1.70 10.03
CA LYS A 60 7.48 2.92 10.50
C LYS A 60 6.63 3.81 11.41
N SER A 61 5.88 3.22 12.33
CA SER A 61 5.00 3.97 13.24
C SER A 61 3.86 4.70 12.52
N CYS A 62 3.56 4.33 11.28
CA CYS A 62 2.37 4.78 10.58
C CYS A 62 1.15 4.02 11.07
N LEU A 63 -0.02 4.62 10.87
CA LEU A 63 -1.31 3.98 11.17
C LEU A 63 -2.06 3.72 9.88
N PRO A 64 -2.84 2.63 9.82
CA PRO A 64 -3.74 2.42 8.68
C PRO A 64 -4.74 3.58 8.56
N LEU A 65 -5.13 3.88 7.34
CA LEU A 65 -6.09 4.94 7.05
C LEU A 65 -7.38 4.76 7.87
N ALA A 66 -7.85 3.53 8.03
CA ALA A 66 -9.06 3.23 8.79
C ALA A 66 -8.96 3.71 10.25
N ILE A 67 -7.76 3.65 10.84
CA ILE A 67 -7.55 4.10 12.22
C ILE A 67 -7.30 5.60 12.26
N GLN A 68 -6.45 6.10 11.37
CA GLN A 68 -6.13 7.53 11.34
C GLN A 68 -7.34 8.40 11.06
N SER A 69 -8.29 7.93 10.23
CA SER A 69 -9.50 8.70 9.93
C SER A 69 -10.34 9.00 11.17
N GLY A 70 -10.34 8.08 12.13
CA GLY A 70 -11.06 8.29 13.41
C GLY A 70 -10.41 9.32 14.32
N ALA A 71 -9.14 9.66 14.09
CA ALA A 71 -8.39 10.64 14.87
C ALA A 71 -8.36 12.03 14.23
N GLU A 72 -8.87 12.17 12.99
CA GLU A 72 -8.82 13.42 12.23
C GLU A 72 -10.13 14.18 12.29
N ASP A 73 -10.04 15.52 12.31
CA ASP A 73 -11.20 16.37 12.05
C ASP A 73 -11.39 16.52 10.52
N THR A 74 -12.39 17.32 10.12
CA THR A 74 -12.70 17.52 8.70
C THR A 74 -11.51 18.08 7.91
N GLU A 75 -10.82 19.08 8.44
CA GLU A 75 -9.66 19.67 7.77
C GLU A 75 -8.50 18.68 7.67
N GLY A 76 -8.23 17.93 8.75
CA GLY A 76 -7.21 16.91 8.76
C GLY A 76 -7.51 15.81 7.76
N MET A 77 -8.76 15.38 7.68
CA MET A 77 -9.17 14.35 6.73
C MET A 77 -9.03 14.82 5.28
N LEU A 78 -9.40 16.07 4.99
CA LEU A 78 -9.19 16.63 3.66
C LEU A 78 -7.71 16.68 3.29
N SER A 79 -6.85 16.99 4.26
CA SER A 79 -5.40 16.98 4.06
C SER A 79 -4.90 15.57 3.73
N VAL A 80 -5.37 14.56 4.47
CA VAL A 80 -5.01 13.16 4.22
C VAL A 80 -5.45 12.73 2.82
N LEU A 81 -6.69 13.03 2.45
CA LEU A 81 -7.21 12.68 1.11
C LEU A 81 -6.40 13.35 0.00
N GLY A 82 -6.07 14.63 0.17
CA GLY A 82 -5.24 15.34 -0.78
C GLY A 82 -3.86 14.72 -0.92
N ASN A 83 -3.27 14.29 0.20
CA ASN A 83 -1.96 13.63 0.20
C ASN A 83 -2.03 12.28 -0.52
N ILE A 84 -3.11 11.51 -0.33
CA ILE A 84 -3.29 10.24 -1.03
C ILE A 84 -3.30 10.47 -2.54
N LEU A 85 -4.10 11.43 -3.01
CA LEU A 85 -4.19 11.73 -4.44
C LEU A 85 -2.86 12.23 -5.00
N HIS A 86 -2.14 13.04 -4.23
CA HIS A 86 -0.81 13.52 -4.62
C HIS A 86 0.16 12.36 -4.80
N GLU A 87 0.19 11.42 -3.87
CA GLU A 87 1.10 10.28 -3.95
C GLU A 87 0.70 9.28 -5.04
N VAL A 88 -0.59 9.10 -5.31
CA VAL A 88 -1.05 8.30 -6.46
C VAL A 88 -0.48 8.90 -7.76
N ARG A 89 -0.52 10.22 -7.88
CA ARG A 89 0.04 10.90 -9.05
C ARG A 89 1.54 10.66 -9.17
N ARG A 90 2.27 10.69 -8.06
CA ARG A 90 3.71 10.43 -8.06
C ARG A 90 4.03 9.02 -8.51
N VAL A 91 3.24 8.03 -8.11
CA VAL A 91 3.40 6.66 -8.59
C VAL A 91 3.20 6.59 -10.10
N THR A 92 2.16 7.26 -10.61
CA THR A 92 1.88 7.31 -12.05
C THR A 92 3.04 7.94 -12.82
N GLU A 93 3.65 8.98 -12.28
CA GLU A 93 4.75 9.70 -12.94
C GLU A 93 6.09 8.95 -12.86
N ASN A 94 6.21 7.98 -11.97
CA ASN A 94 7.47 7.26 -11.76
C ASN A 94 7.93 6.49 -13.00
N GLY A 95 7.01 5.88 -13.75
CA GLY A 95 7.33 5.16 -14.98
C GLY A 95 7.87 3.73 -14.81
N PHE A 96 8.35 3.38 -13.62
CA PHE A 96 8.88 2.04 -13.32
C PHE A 96 7.94 1.22 -12.44
N LEU A 97 7.11 1.90 -11.66
CA LEU A 97 6.17 1.27 -10.74
C LEU A 97 4.75 1.40 -11.30
N SER A 98 3.92 0.41 -11.02
CA SER A 98 2.55 0.34 -11.55
C SER A 98 1.51 0.55 -10.45
N LEU A 99 0.54 1.42 -10.69
CA LEU A 99 -0.62 1.58 -9.81
C LEU A 99 -1.34 0.26 -9.58
N LEU A 100 -1.29 -0.64 -10.58
CA LEU A 100 -2.04 -1.89 -10.54
C LEU A 100 -1.49 -2.88 -9.52
N LYS A 101 -0.34 -2.58 -8.94
CA LYS A 101 0.32 -3.43 -7.94
C LYS A 101 0.32 -2.82 -6.54
N LEU A 102 -0.41 -1.73 -6.34
CA LEU A 102 -0.62 -1.15 -5.01
C LEU A 102 -1.78 -1.86 -4.31
N ASP A 103 -1.56 -2.29 -3.08
CA ASP A 103 -2.62 -2.84 -2.25
C ASP A 103 -3.33 -1.70 -1.55
N ILE A 104 -4.44 -1.25 -2.11
CA ILE A 104 -5.21 -0.11 -1.60
C ILE A 104 -6.47 -0.57 -0.90
N SER A 105 -6.45 -0.49 0.39
CA SER A 105 -7.63 -0.65 1.23
C SER A 105 -7.44 0.27 2.43
N ALA A 106 -8.48 0.49 3.21
CA ALA A 106 -8.39 1.31 4.40
C ALA A 106 -7.37 0.75 5.41
N ASP A 107 -7.08 -0.55 5.32
CA ASP A 107 -6.10 -1.23 6.18
C ASP A 107 -4.68 -1.21 5.62
N LYS A 108 -4.50 -0.87 4.35
CA LYS A 108 -3.20 -0.95 3.66
C LYS A 108 -2.69 0.38 3.13
N ILE A 109 -3.45 1.44 3.26
CA ILE A 109 -2.95 2.80 3.05
C ILE A 109 -2.48 3.31 4.40
N TRP A 110 -1.20 3.63 4.50
CA TRP A 110 -0.55 3.98 5.76
C TRP A 110 -0.33 5.48 5.86
N VAL A 111 -0.60 6.04 7.03
CA VAL A 111 -0.54 7.49 7.28
C VAL A 111 0.38 7.75 8.47
N ASP A 112 1.35 8.63 8.30
CA ASP A 112 2.15 9.12 9.42
C ASP A 112 1.27 10.08 10.25
N PRO A 113 0.98 9.77 11.51
CA PRO A 113 0.07 10.61 12.31
C PRO A 113 0.61 12.01 12.60
N ALA A 114 1.93 12.19 12.57
CA ALA A 114 2.56 13.48 12.83
C ALA A 114 2.56 14.40 11.62
N THR A 115 2.81 13.87 10.43
CA THR A 115 3.00 14.65 9.21
C THR A 115 1.89 14.47 8.19
N ARG A 116 1.06 13.45 8.36
CA ARG A 116 0.04 13.01 7.40
C ARG A 116 0.63 12.55 6.07
N LYS A 117 1.91 12.19 6.07
CA LYS A 117 2.55 11.61 4.90
C LYS A 117 1.96 10.23 4.62
N ILE A 118 1.71 9.96 3.34
CA ILE A 118 1.11 8.68 2.90
C ILE A 118 2.20 7.73 2.44
N ARG A 119 2.02 6.45 2.78
CA ARG A 119 2.87 5.37 2.30
C ARG A 119 1.99 4.22 1.83
N PHE A 120 2.25 3.76 0.62
CA PHE A 120 1.50 2.66 0.02
C PHE A 120 2.24 1.33 0.17
N VAL A 121 1.49 0.25 0.05
CA VAL A 121 2.02 -1.11 -0.03
C VAL A 121 2.11 -1.50 -1.50
N TYR A 122 3.33 -1.74 -1.97
CA TYR A 122 3.58 -2.16 -3.35
C TYR A 122 4.00 -3.62 -3.37
N LEU A 123 3.41 -4.40 -4.27
CA LEU A 123 3.74 -5.82 -4.45
C LEU A 123 4.58 -5.99 -5.71
N PRO A 124 5.90 -6.24 -5.58
CA PRO A 124 6.79 -6.41 -6.74
C PRO A 124 6.67 -7.81 -7.33
N VAL A 125 5.50 -8.13 -7.84
CA VAL A 125 5.17 -9.43 -8.43
C VAL A 125 4.57 -9.23 -9.84
N ALA A 126 4.58 -10.29 -10.65
CA ALA A 126 4.05 -10.21 -12.01
C ALA A 126 2.54 -10.01 -12.04
N GLU A 127 1.83 -10.59 -11.08
CA GLU A 127 0.37 -10.47 -10.99
C GLU A 127 -0.04 -9.05 -10.63
N ARG A 128 -1.17 -8.62 -11.21
CA ARG A 128 -1.77 -7.32 -10.91
C ARG A 128 -2.88 -7.47 -9.88
N LEU A 129 -2.93 -6.55 -8.92
CA LEU A 129 -4.00 -6.52 -7.93
C LEU A 129 -5.27 -5.88 -8.51
N HIS A 130 -5.11 -5.05 -9.52
CA HIS A 130 -6.21 -4.40 -10.23
C HIS A 130 -6.06 -4.74 -11.71
N LYS A 131 -7.16 -4.99 -12.38
CA LYS A 131 -7.18 -5.39 -13.78
C LYS A 131 -6.62 -4.30 -14.70
N ASP A 132 -7.02 -3.06 -14.43
CA ASP A 132 -6.61 -1.89 -15.21
C ASP A 132 -6.75 -0.63 -14.33
N VAL A 133 -6.40 0.53 -14.90
CA VAL A 133 -6.45 1.81 -14.18
C VAL A 133 -7.88 2.17 -13.75
N VAL A 134 -8.87 1.83 -14.55
CA VAL A 134 -10.28 2.09 -14.21
C VAL A 134 -10.68 1.33 -12.95
N GLU A 135 -10.33 0.05 -12.88
CA GLU A 135 -10.59 -0.76 -11.69
C GLU A 135 -9.84 -0.23 -10.47
N PHE A 136 -8.58 0.17 -10.66
CA PHE A 136 -7.80 0.79 -9.57
C PHE A 136 -8.51 2.05 -9.04
N GLU A 137 -8.97 2.92 -9.94
CA GLU A 137 -9.68 4.14 -9.54
C GLU A 137 -10.99 3.84 -8.81
N GLU A 138 -11.72 2.82 -9.24
CA GLU A 138 -12.94 2.38 -8.57
C GLU A 138 -12.66 1.88 -7.16
N HIS A 139 -11.62 1.05 -7.00
CA HIS A 139 -11.21 0.54 -5.69
C HIS A 139 -10.75 1.68 -4.77
N LEU A 140 -9.99 2.61 -5.30
CA LEU A 140 -9.52 3.76 -4.53
C LEU A 140 -10.70 4.64 -4.09
N ARG A 141 -11.62 4.92 -5.00
CA ARG A 141 -12.82 5.71 -4.70
C ARG A 141 -13.64 5.06 -3.60
N GLY A 142 -13.87 3.75 -3.70
CA GLY A 142 -14.59 3.00 -2.67
C GLY A 142 -13.91 3.09 -1.31
N CYS A 143 -12.59 2.96 -1.27
CA CYS A 143 -11.81 3.08 -0.06
C CYS A 143 -11.93 4.48 0.56
N LEU A 144 -11.82 5.54 -0.25
CA LEU A 144 -11.87 6.93 0.23
C LEU A 144 -13.27 7.31 0.70
N LEU A 145 -14.31 6.87 0.00
CA LEU A 145 -15.70 7.13 0.40
C LEU A 145 -16.03 6.45 1.72
N TYR A 146 -15.64 5.19 1.89
CA TYR A 146 -15.85 4.48 3.14
C TYR A 146 -15.17 5.20 4.31
N THR A 147 -13.95 5.65 4.11
CA THR A 147 -13.17 6.32 5.14
C THR A 147 -13.77 7.69 5.50
N SER A 148 -14.22 8.45 4.49
CA SER A 148 -14.87 9.75 4.71
C SER A 148 -16.17 9.60 5.48
N ASP A 149 -16.99 8.60 5.14
CA ASP A 149 -18.24 8.33 5.83
C ASP A 149 -17.99 7.98 7.30
N ALA A 150 -16.96 7.17 7.56
CA ALA A 150 -16.57 6.81 8.92
C ALA A 150 -16.11 8.03 9.73
N ALA A 151 -15.44 9.00 9.08
CA ALA A 151 -14.97 10.22 9.74
C ALA A 151 -16.11 11.18 10.09
N ASP A 152 -17.21 11.13 9.34
CA ASP A 152 -18.38 12.00 9.58
C ASP A 152 -19.28 11.48 10.72
N GLU A 153 -19.07 10.28 11.17
CA GLU A 153 -19.76 9.71 12.32
C GLU A 153 -19.02 10.03 13.62
#